data_a3584c20de62630b64b55408d395891f
#
_entry.id   a3584c20de62630b64b55408d395891f
#
_cell.length_a   1.000
_cell.length_b   1.000
_cell.length_c   1.000
_cell.angle_alpha   90.00
_cell.angle_beta   90.00
_cell.angle_gamma   90.00
#
_symmetry.space_group_name_H-M   'P 1'
#
loop_
_entity.id
_entity.type
_entity.pdbx_description
1 polymer ?
#
loop_
_entity_poly.entity_id
_entity_poly.type
_entity_poly.pdbx_seq_one_letter_code
_entity_poly.pdbx_strand_id
1 'polypeptide(L)'
;MEWESIAVVLTKVVATWYQLGQDSAYPAPNFSSWTQKDIGNIYWGSYEAPVGLINQHVDVMAGHPALARKIAAEAIALLKNERSTLPLKKPMKIGVYGEDAALPAGGPNTCADRGCNVGTLAVGWGSGTTDFVYLVDPLSAITEKAKSYGGVVTAITQNNLTSEIAASAAKQDVCLVFVNADSGEAYFAWGDVAGDRNNLETQNGGDSLVLAVANACGKTIVVAHSVGPIILEKWVTKRQVRSIVWAHLPGMESGNSLVDVLWGAVNPSGKLPYTIGKSLADYGAAAGIVYADNTDLPQSDFTDGIFVDYRHFDQQKITPRFEFGFGLSYTTFSYSHLTKTKKGNITALPAVRPRPTAKPPVYCMTIPDQISALFPESFTKIKRFIYPYLEETNVTVGDYPYPEGYSTLNTPSQAGGGEGGNPALWEVLVRVSATVTNTGHVAGAEIAQLYLVFPQSAPIPFPPKTLRGFEKVFLQPGQSKEVTFDLTRRDLSYWDVVRQNWVIPTPGIGVNVGASSRKIKAQGYISTI
;
A
#
# COMPACT_ATOMS: atom_id res chain seq x y z
N MET A 1 -11.57 -32.38 1.07
CA MET A 1 -12.36 -31.29 1.66
C MET A 1 -13.73 -31.87 1.89
N GLU A 2 -14.07 -32.02 3.14
CA GLU A 2 -15.26 -32.73 3.54
C GLU A 2 -16.51 -31.88 3.27
N TRP A 3 -17.57 -32.49 2.77
CA TRP A 3 -18.86 -31.83 2.50
C TRP A 3 -19.42 -31.07 3.69
N GLU A 4 -19.13 -31.53 4.91
CA GLU A 4 -19.49 -30.85 6.16
C GLU A 4 -18.89 -29.47 6.26
N SER A 5 -17.62 -29.29 5.88
CA SER A 5 -16.95 -27.98 5.87
C SER A 5 -17.59 -27.04 4.83
N ILE A 6 -17.98 -27.57 3.68
CA ILE A 6 -18.65 -26.81 2.63
C ILE A 6 -20.07 -26.42 3.07
N ALA A 7 -20.83 -27.33 3.66
CA ALA A 7 -22.17 -27.06 4.17
C ALA A 7 -22.16 -26.00 5.29
N VAL A 8 -21.17 -26.06 6.19
CA VAL A 8 -20.99 -25.06 7.25
C VAL A 8 -20.67 -23.69 6.68
N VAL A 9 -19.77 -23.61 5.69
CA VAL A 9 -19.43 -22.35 5.04
C VAL A 9 -20.62 -21.77 4.29
N LEU A 10 -21.33 -22.60 3.52
CA LEU A 10 -22.52 -22.17 2.80
C LEU A 10 -23.64 -21.73 3.75
N THR A 11 -23.86 -22.44 4.85
CA THR A 11 -24.85 -22.03 5.86
C THR A 11 -24.49 -20.68 6.49
N LYS A 12 -23.23 -20.44 6.81
CA LYS A 12 -22.78 -19.14 7.32
C LYS A 12 -22.96 -18.03 6.29
N VAL A 13 -22.60 -18.28 5.03
CA VAL A 13 -22.78 -17.31 3.93
C VAL A 13 -24.25 -16.97 3.74
N VAL A 14 -25.13 -17.98 3.69
CA VAL A 14 -26.57 -17.78 3.52
C VAL A 14 -27.18 -17.09 4.74
N ALA A 15 -26.80 -17.47 5.97
CA ALA A 15 -27.28 -16.83 7.19
C ALA A 15 -26.86 -15.34 7.24
N THR A 16 -25.62 -15.04 6.84
CA THR A 16 -25.14 -13.65 6.74
C THR A 16 -25.93 -12.90 5.67
N TRP A 17 -26.22 -13.52 4.57
CA TRP A 17 -27.01 -12.94 3.49
C TRP A 17 -28.41 -12.55 3.95
N TYR A 18 -29.10 -13.45 4.67
CA TYR A 18 -30.41 -13.15 5.27
C TYR A 18 -30.31 -12.03 6.32
N GLN A 19 -29.26 -12.03 7.16
CA GLN A 19 -29.05 -10.97 8.15
C GLN A 19 -28.85 -9.60 7.52
N LEU A 20 -28.31 -9.53 6.31
CA LEU A 20 -28.13 -8.28 5.57
C LEU A 20 -29.39 -7.85 4.83
N GLY A 21 -30.50 -8.59 4.94
CA GLY A 21 -31.76 -8.26 4.29
C GLY A 21 -31.71 -8.38 2.77
N GLN A 22 -30.82 -9.22 2.25
CA GLN A 22 -30.71 -9.48 0.81
C GLN A 22 -31.83 -10.43 0.36
N ASP A 23 -33.02 -9.93 0.40
CA ASP A 23 -34.24 -10.59 -0.05
C ASP A 23 -34.68 -10.06 -1.42
N SER A 24 -35.96 -10.21 -1.71
CA SER A 24 -36.59 -9.80 -2.97
C SER A 24 -36.42 -8.31 -3.37
N ALA A 25 -35.94 -7.46 -2.44
CA ALA A 25 -35.68 -6.05 -2.72
C ALA A 25 -34.31 -5.79 -3.37
N TYR A 26 -33.42 -6.79 -3.37
CA TYR A 26 -32.13 -6.67 -4.02
C TYR A 26 -32.26 -6.75 -5.55
N PRO A 27 -31.56 -5.90 -6.30
CA PRO A 27 -31.52 -6.02 -7.75
C PRO A 27 -30.94 -7.37 -8.18
N ALA A 28 -31.26 -7.80 -9.39
CA ALA A 28 -30.65 -8.98 -9.98
C ALA A 28 -29.13 -8.95 -9.83
N PRO A 29 -28.45 -10.12 -9.70
CA PRO A 29 -27.01 -10.18 -9.55
C PRO A 29 -26.29 -9.29 -10.54
N ASN A 30 -25.48 -8.40 -10.04
CA ASN A 30 -24.71 -7.44 -10.83
C ASN A 30 -23.24 -7.73 -10.60
N PHE A 31 -22.65 -8.47 -11.52
CA PHE A 31 -21.21 -8.72 -11.52
C PHE A 31 -20.55 -7.67 -12.38
N SER A 32 -20.19 -6.58 -11.75
CA SER A 32 -19.28 -5.67 -12.37
C SER A 32 -17.93 -6.32 -12.50
N SER A 33 -17.20 -5.99 -13.31
CA SER A 33 -15.95 -5.55 -12.94
C SER A 33 -14.84 -5.66 -13.93
N TRP A 34 -14.36 -6.74 -14.24
CA TRP A 34 -13.22 -6.97 -15.12
C TRP A 34 -13.59 -6.76 -16.60
N THR A 35 -14.85 -6.86 -16.90
CA THR A 35 -15.35 -6.60 -18.24
C THR A 35 -16.40 -5.50 -18.18
N GLN A 36 -16.24 -4.46 -18.95
CA GLN A 36 -17.23 -3.39 -19.08
C GLN A 36 -18.46 -3.81 -19.92
N LYS A 37 -18.71 -5.12 -19.97
CA LYS A 37 -19.86 -5.65 -20.73
C LYS A 37 -21.14 -5.43 -19.93
N ASP A 38 -22.16 -4.93 -20.60
CA ASP A 38 -23.50 -4.78 -20.03
C ASP A 38 -24.20 -6.11 -19.88
N ILE A 39 -23.95 -7.02 -20.81
CA ILE A 39 -24.62 -8.32 -20.92
C ILE A 39 -23.62 -9.45 -20.87
N GLY A 40 -23.94 -10.48 -20.12
CA GLY A 40 -23.12 -11.67 -19.97
C GLY A 40 -23.85 -12.78 -19.22
N ASN A 41 -23.14 -13.84 -18.86
CA ASN A 41 -23.68 -14.90 -18.05
C ASN A 41 -24.01 -14.38 -16.64
N ILE A 42 -25.26 -14.57 -16.20
CA ILE A 42 -25.71 -14.12 -14.87
C ILE A 42 -24.97 -14.85 -13.75
N TYR A 43 -24.47 -16.05 -14.02
CA TYR A 43 -23.69 -16.82 -13.08
C TYR A 43 -22.33 -17.18 -13.67
N TRP A 44 -21.27 -16.86 -12.94
CA TRP A 44 -19.91 -17.18 -13.35
C TRP A 44 -19.68 -18.70 -13.39
N GLY A 45 -19.00 -19.16 -14.42
CA GLY A 45 -18.59 -20.56 -14.55
C GLY A 45 -19.65 -21.53 -15.02
N SER A 46 -20.84 -21.08 -15.34
CA SER A 46 -21.89 -21.93 -15.92
C SER A 46 -21.98 -21.75 -17.43
N TYR A 47 -21.74 -22.83 -18.17
CA TYR A 47 -21.90 -22.81 -19.64
C TYR A 47 -23.37 -22.77 -20.07
N GLU A 48 -24.30 -23.05 -19.16
CA GLU A 48 -25.75 -23.06 -19.40
C GLU A 48 -26.46 -21.93 -18.64
N ALA A 49 -25.71 -20.96 -18.11
CA ALA A 49 -26.32 -19.84 -17.40
C ALA A 49 -27.11 -18.96 -18.35
N PRO A 50 -28.27 -18.45 -17.92
CA PRO A 50 -28.98 -17.46 -18.70
C PRO A 50 -28.09 -16.23 -18.89
N VAL A 51 -28.12 -15.70 -20.10
CA VAL A 51 -27.47 -14.43 -20.44
C VAL A 51 -28.42 -13.31 -20.08
N GLY A 52 -27.92 -12.29 -19.41
CA GLY A 52 -28.69 -11.15 -18.98
C GLY A 52 -27.83 -9.94 -18.66
N LEU A 53 -28.46 -8.90 -18.12
CA LEU A 53 -27.76 -7.70 -17.68
C LEU A 53 -26.89 -8.02 -16.48
N ILE A 54 -25.57 -7.88 -16.63
CA ILE A 54 -24.57 -8.14 -15.57
C ILE A 54 -23.94 -6.87 -15.02
N ASN A 55 -24.08 -5.75 -15.70
CA ASN A 55 -23.59 -4.46 -15.24
C ASN A 55 -24.63 -3.37 -15.53
N GLN A 56 -25.21 -2.82 -14.48
CA GLN A 56 -26.18 -1.73 -14.57
C GLN A 56 -25.54 -0.35 -14.51
N HIS A 57 -24.22 -0.26 -14.38
CA HIS A 57 -23.47 0.98 -14.23
C HIS A 57 -24.05 1.91 -13.15
N VAL A 58 -24.49 1.33 -12.04
CA VAL A 58 -25.04 2.10 -10.92
C VAL A 58 -23.97 3.01 -10.34
N ASP A 59 -24.22 4.31 -10.35
CA ASP A 59 -23.32 5.29 -9.75
C ASP A 59 -23.36 5.16 -8.21
N VAL A 60 -22.29 4.64 -7.66
CA VAL A 60 -22.10 4.49 -6.20
C VAL A 60 -20.96 5.39 -5.69
N MET A 61 -20.49 6.33 -6.50
CA MET A 61 -19.33 7.18 -6.16
C MET A 61 -19.61 8.13 -5.01
N ALA A 62 -20.84 8.67 -4.90
CA ALA A 62 -21.20 9.62 -3.84
C ALA A 62 -20.09 10.67 -3.60
N GLY A 63 -19.52 10.74 -2.40
CA GLY A 63 -18.41 11.64 -2.05
C GLY A 63 -17.01 11.07 -2.29
N HIS A 64 -16.87 9.92 -2.92
CA HIS A 64 -15.57 9.25 -3.14
C HIS A 64 -14.56 10.09 -3.94
N PRO A 65 -14.92 10.89 -4.97
CA PRO A 65 -13.95 11.72 -5.68
C PRO A 65 -13.21 12.70 -4.77
N ALA A 66 -13.92 13.37 -3.89
CA ALA A 66 -13.32 14.30 -2.92
C ALA A 66 -12.42 13.57 -1.91
N LEU A 67 -12.82 12.39 -1.46
CA LEU A 67 -12.02 11.54 -0.58
C LEU A 67 -10.77 11.02 -1.29
N ALA A 68 -10.89 10.55 -2.53
CA ALA A 68 -9.76 10.09 -3.34
C ALA A 68 -8.73 11.21 -3.54
N ARG A 69 -9.17 12.43 -3.90
CA ARG A 69 -8.29 13.60 -4.02
C ARG A 69 -7.56 13.91 -2.71
N LYS A 70 -8.28 13.87 -1.59
CA LYS A 70 -7.69 14.10 -0.26
C LYS A 70 -6.64 13.05 0.06
N ILE A 71 -6.95 11.77 -0.11
CA ILE A 71 -6.04 10.66 0.19
C ILE A 71 -4.78 10.78 -0.69
N ALA A 72 -4.94 11.00 -1.98
CA ALA A 72 -3.82 11.14 -2.91
C ALA A 72 -2.92 12.34 -2.55
N ALA A 73 -3.50 13.51 -2.26
CA ALA A 73 -2.72 14.69 -1.86
C ALA A 73 -1.96 14.47 -0.54
N GLU A 74 -2.57 13.80 0.43
CA GLU A 74 -1.97 13.49 1.73
C GLU A 74 -0.92 12.37 1.65
N ALA A 75 -0.96 11.51 0.63
CA ALA A 75 0.02 10.46 0.38
C ALA A 75 1.29 10.98 -0.31
N ILE A 76 1.23 12.10 -1.02
CA ILE A 76 2.39 12.67 -1.70
C ILE A 76 3.52 12.94 -0.71
N ALA A 77 4.69 12.34 -0.97
CA ALA A 77 5.91 12.56 -0.20
C ALA A 77 6.82 13.58 -0.90
N LEU A 78 7.15 14.66 -0.22
CA LEU A 78 8.13 15.64 -0.71
C LEU A 78 9.53 15.20 -0.31
N LEU A 79 10.36 14.80 -1.28
CA LEU A 79 11.70 14.25 -1.00
C LEU A 79 12.80 15.31 -1.02
N LYS A 80 12.64 16.33 -1.84
CA LYS A 80 13.60 17.43 -1.98
C LYS A 80 12.85 18.74 -2.21
N ASN A 81 13.28 19.82 -1.55
CA ASN A 81 12.72 21.16 -1.77
C ASN A 81 13.76 22.25 -1.46
N GLU A 82 14.68 22.46 -2.39
CA GLU A 82 15.74 23.45 -2.23
C GLU A 82 15.25 24.85 -2.57
N ARG A 83 15.75 25.84 -1.81
CA ARG A 83 15.46 27.26 -1.99
C ARG A 83 13.98 27.60 -1.98
N SER A 84 13.18 26.86 -1.23
CA SER A 84 11.73 27.04 -1.14
C SER A 84 11.07 27.11 -2.53
N THR A 85 11.48 26.20 -3.43
CA THR A 85 10.95 26.14 -4.80
C THR A 85 9.46 25.80 -4.79
N LEU A 86 9.03 24.94 -3.89
CA LEU A 86 7.64 24.65 -3.58
C LEU A 86 7.25 25.26 -2.24
N PRO A 87 5.99 25.72 -2.07
CA PRO A 87 4.92 25.77 -3.07
C PRO A 87 5.14 26.82 -4.15
N LEU A 88 4.60 26.57 -5.34
CA LEU A 88 4.70 27.48 -6.48
C LEU A 88 3.94 28.77 -6.25
N LYS A 89 4.56 29.91 -6.63
CA LYS A 89 3.99 31.26 -6.50
C LYS A 89 3.64 31.82 -7.89
N LYS A 90 2.59 31.30 -8.52
CA LYS A 90 2.06 31.76 -9.81
C LYS A 90 3.13 31.96 -10.90
N PRO A 91 3.94 30.94 -11.27
CA PRO A 91 4.86 31.06 -12.39
C PRO A 91 4.07 31.31 -13.69
N MET A 92 4.58 32.23 -14.54
CA MET A 92 3.89 32.63 -15.74
C MET A 92 4.14 31.69 -16.92
N LYS A 93 5.32 31.07 -16.97
CA LYS A 93 5.71 30.11 -18.01
C LYS A 93 6.09 28.79 -17.36
N ILE A 94 5.26 27.80 -17.59
CA ILE A 94 5.42 26.46 -17.00
C ILE A 94 5.70 25.46 -18.11
N GLY A 95 6.84 24.76 -18.04
CA GLY A 95 7.11 23.59 -18.87
C GLY A 95 6.60 22.32 -18.19
N VAL A 96 5.90 21.45 -18.93
CA VAL A 96 5.48 20.13 -18.50
C VAL A 96 6.02 19.10 -19.46
N TYR A 97 6.85 18.19 -18.96
CA TYR A 97 7.61 17.25 -19.78
C TYR A 97 7.45 15.82 -19.29
N GLY A 98 7.22 14.92 -20.22
CA GLY A 98 7.08 13.49 -19.96
C GLY A 98 5.70 12.95 -20.29
N GLU A 99 5.64 11.72 -20.81
CA GLU A 99 4.39 11.05 -21.16
C GLU A 99 3.51 10.80 -19.92
N ASP A 100 4.16 10.55 -18.78
CA ASP A 100 3.50 10.34 -17.50
C ASP A 100 2.74 11.58 -16.97
N ALA A 101 2.86 12.73 -17.64
CA ALA A 101 2.09 13.94 -17.30
C ALA A 101 0.66 13.93 -17.85
N ALA A 102 0.36 13.16 -18.89
CA ALA A 102 -0.85 13.28 -19.69
C ALA A 102 -1.60 11.94 -19.79
N LEU A 103 -2.89 12.04 -20.13
CA LEU A 103 -3.63 10.85 -20.55
C LEU A 103 -3.04 10.26 -21.85
N PRO A 104 -3.04 8.93 -22.01
CA PRO A 104 -2.74 8.31 -23.28
C PRO A 104 -3.83 8.68 -24.33
N ALA A 105 -3.47 8.64 -25.61
CA ALA A 105 -4.36 9.03 -26.71
C ALA A 105 -5.70 8.26 -26.73
N GLY A 106 -5.71 7.01 -26.26
CA GLY A 106 -6.90 6.17 -26.15
C GLY A 106 -7.76 6.41 -24.89
N GLY A 107 -7.38 7.38 -24.05
CA GLY A 107 -8.09 7.68 -22.80
C GLY A 107 -7.58 6.91 -21.57
N PRO A 108 -8.26 7.06 -20.43
CA PRO A 108 -7.77 6.54 -19.15
C PRO A 108 -7.64 5.01 -19.08
N ASN A 109 -8.43 4.28 -19.87
CA ASN A 109 -8.49 2.81 -19.89
C ASN A 109 -7.97 2.23 -21.21
N THR A 110 -6.91 2.81 -21.75
CA THR A 110 -6.37 2.46 -23.08
C THR A 110 -5.90 1.01 -23.20
N CYS A 111 -5.29 0.45 -22.16
CA CYS A 111 -4.75 -0.90 -22.19
C CYS A 111 -5.70 -1.87 -21.51
N ALA A 112 -5.91 -3.05 -22.14
CA ALA A 112 -6.61 -4.13 -21.48
C ALA A 112 -5.95 -4.46 -20.13
N ASP A 113 -6.76 -4.60 -19.10
CA ASP A 113 -6.32 -4.86 -17.73
C ASP A 113 -5.21 -3.92 -17.22
N ARG A 114 -5.12 -2.71 -17.80
CA ARG A 114 -4.07 -1.73 -17.50
C ARG A 114 -2.64 -2.27 -17.71
N GLY A 115 -2.48 -3.32 -18.49
CA GLY A 115 -1.23 -4.03 -18.71
C GLY A 115 -0.22 -3.31 -19.62
N CYS A 116 -0.16 -1.98 -19.54
CA CYS A 116 0.83 -1.18 -20.25
C CYS A 116 1.22 0.06 -19.44
N ASN A 117 2.42 0.59 -19.71
CA ASN A 117 2.91 1.83 -19.12
C ASN A 117 2.90 2.95 -20.18
N VAL A 118 1.69 3.46 -20.47
CA VAL A 118 1.46 4.56 -21.44
C VAL A 118 0.64 5.66 -20.78
N GLY A 119 1.14 6.89 -20.86
CA GLY A 119 0.54 8.04 -20.18
C GLY A 119 0.74 8.03 -18.68
N THR A 120 -0.07 8.80 -17.96
CA THR A 120 0.09 8.95 -16.50
C THR A 120 -0.19 7.65 -15.75
N LEU A 121 0.77 7.26 -14.89
CA LEU A 121 0.68 6.07 -14.05
C LEU A 121 -0.10 6.38 -12.79
N ALA A 122 -1.38 6.07 -12.77
CA ALA A 122 -2.26 6.36 -11.64
C ALA A 122 -2.70 5.10 -10.86
N VAL A 123 -2.54 3.91 -11.46
CA VAL A 123 -2.75 2.60 -10.85
C VAL A 123 -1.71 1.63 -11.41
N GLY A 124 -1.22 0.69 -10.60
CA GLY A 124 -0.28 -0.34 -11.05
C GLY A 124 -0.98 -1.50 -11.75
N TRP A 125 -0.17 -2.43 -12.27
CA TRP A 125 -0.64 -3.66 -12.90
C TRP A 125 -1.00 -4.73 -11.87
N GLY A 126 -1.71 -5.77 -12.31
CA GLY A 126 -2.00 -6.96 -11.52
C GLY A 126 -3.43 -7.03 -11.00
N SER A 127 -3.67 -7.92 -10.06
CA SER A 127 -5.02 -8.26 -9.54
C SER A 127 -5.78 -7.09 -8.91
N GLY A 128 -5.08 -6.05 -8.46
CA GLY A 128 -5.67 -4.83 -7.90
C GLY A 128 -6.08 -3.79 -8.95
N THR A 129 -5.83 -4.07 -10.24
CA THR A 129 -6.13 -3.15 -11.33
C THR A 129 -7.62 -2.98 -11.50
N THR A 130 -8.06 -1.74 -11.71
CA THR A 130 -9.45 -1.39 -12.00
C THR A 130 -9.52 -0.35 -13.12
N ASP A 131 -10.63 -0.35 -13.85
CA ASP A 131 -10.91 0.71 -14.80
C ASP A 131 -11.25 2.02 -14.10
N PHE A 132 -10.78 3.12 -14.66
CA PHE A 132 -11.12 4.44 -14.19
C PHE A 132 -12.48 4.87 -14.72
N VAL A 133 -13.37 5.32 -13.86
CA VAL A 133 -14.62 6.01 -14.25
C VAL A 133 -14.27 7.34 -14.93
N TYR A 134 -13.26 8.02 -14.42
CA TYR A 134 -12.59 9.17 -15.02
C TYR A 134 -11.17 9.25 -14.48
N LEU A 135 -10.29 9.98 -15.15
CA LEU A 135 -8.94 10.26 -14.68
C LEU A 135 -8.57 11.70 -15.00
N VAL A 136 -8.28 12.48 -13.98
CA VAL A 136 -7.71 13.81 -14.12
C VAL A 136 -6.20 13.70 -14.15
N ASP A 137 -5.60 13.89 -15.31
CA ASP A 137 -4.15 13.84 -15.48
C ASP A 137 -3.44 15.10 -14.98
N PRO A 138 -2.14 15.02 -14.66
CA PRO A 138 -1.38 16.16 -14.18
C PRO A 138 -1.34 17.33 -15.16
N LEU A 139 -1.17 17.09 -16.46
CA LEU A 139 -1.05 18.16 -17.46
C LEU A 139 -2.33 18.99 -17.54
N SER A 140 -3.48 18.35 -17.58
CA SER A 140 -4.79 19.01 -17.62
C SER A 140 -5.01 19.85 -16.35
N ALA A 141 -4.77 19.30 -15.18
CA ALA A 141 -4.95 20.01 -13.91
C ALA A 141 -3.96 21.19 -13.75
N ILE A 142 -2.70 21.02 -14.14
CA ILE A 142 -1.67 22.09 -14.11
C ILE A 142 -2.04 23.20 -15.10
N THR A 143 -2.54 22.84 -16.27
CA THR A 143 -2.95 23.82 -17.30
C THR A 143 -4.13 24.66 -16.80
N GLU A 144 -5.13 24.02 -16.23
CA GLU A 144 -6.28 24.74 -15.64
C GLU A 144 -5.85 25.66 -14.49
N LYS A 145 -4.98 25.16 -13.61
CA LYS A 145 -4.43 25.93 -12.51
C LYS A 145 -3.63 27.15 -12.99
N ALA A 146 -2.75 26.98 -13.98
CA ALA A 146 -1.98 28.07 -14.55
C ALA A 146 -2.89 29.12 -15.19
N LYS A 147 -3.86 28.70 -15.98
CA LYS A 147 -4.86 29.56 -16.63
C LYS A 147 -5.64 30.41 -15.61
N SER A 148 -5.91 29.89 -14.43
CA SER A 148 -6.66 30.59 -13.36
C SER A 148 -6.02 31.90 -12.89
N TYR A 149 -4.73 32.10 -13.19
CA TYR A 149 -3.99 33.33 -12.85
C TYR A 149 -3.23 33.94 -14.04
N GLY A 150 -3.54 33.54 -15.28
CA GLY A 150 -2.95 34.06 -16.51
C GLY A 150 -1.60 33.45 -16.90
N GLY A 151 -1.20 32.34 -16.27
CA GLY A 151 -0.02 31.58 -16.64
C GLY A 151 -0.23 30.72 -17.90
N VAL A 152 0.86 30.39 -18.57
CA VAL A 152 0.87 29.58 -19.80
C VAL A 152 1.68 28.30 -19.56
N VAL A 153 1.12 27.18 -20.01
CA VAL A 153 1.76 25.86 -19.98
C VAL A 153 2.23 25.50 -21.39
N THR A 154 3.48 25.07 -21.48
CA THR A 154 4.07 24.45 -22.69
C THR A 154 4.37 23.00 -22.36
N ALA A 155 3.81 22.06 -23.10
CA ALA A 155 4.01 20.63 -22.83
C ALA A 155 4.65 19.90 -24.00
N ILE A 156 5.52 18.95 -23.68
CA ILE A 156 6.05 17.92 -24.62
C ILE A 156 5.98 16.59 -23.86
N THR A 157 5.07 15.72 -24.31
CA THR A 157 4.78 14.44 -23.62
C THR A 157 5.48 13.24 -24.27
N GLN A 158 6.32 13.43 -25.26
CA GLN A 158 7.11 12.39 -25.89
C GLN A 158 8.52 12.38 -25.31
N ASN A 159 8.87 11.38 -24.51
CA ASN A 159 10.13 11.35 -23.75
C ASN A 159 11.40 11.35 -24.60
N ASN A 160 11.31 10.86 -25.83
CA ASN A 160 12.45 10.73 -26.76
C ASN A 160 12.82 12.05 -27.47
N LEU A 161 11.97 13.08 -27.42
CA LEU A 161 12.23 14.38 -28.04
C LEU A 161 13.13 15.29 -27.17
N THR A 162 14.27 14.77 -26.73
CA THR A 162 15.12 15.44 -25.72
C THR A 162 15.68 16.79 -26.18
N SER A 163 15.94 16.98 -27.48
CA SER A 163 16.42 18.25 -28.04
C SER A 163 15.34 19.33 -28.02
N GLU A 164 14.14 19.00 -28.45
CA GLU A 164 12.97 19.87 -28.44
C GLU A 164 12.56 20.22 -27.02
N ILE A 165 12.62 19.24 -26.11
CA ILE A 165 12.38 19.41 -24.69
C ILE A 165 13.38 20.40 -24.10
N ALA A 166 14.68 20.25 -24.34
CA ALA A 166 15.71 21.15 -23.85
C ALA A 166 15.51 22.58 -24.38
N ALA A 167 15.22 22.73 -25.68
CA ALA A 167 14.95 24.04 -26.31
C ALA A 167 13.69 24.72 -25.73
N SER A 168 12.67 23.94 -25.40
CA SER A 168 11.45 24.41 -24.73
C SER A 168 11.74 24.80 -23.28
N ALA A 169 12.40 23.93 -22.53
CA ALA A 169 12.68 24.07 -21.10
C ALA A 169 13.51 25.30 -20.77
N ALA A 170 14.42 25.70 -21.66
CA ALA A 170 15.23 26.90 -21.53
C ALA A 170 14.41 28.20 -21.48
N LYS A 171 13.16 28.19 -21.92
CA LYS A 171 12.27 29.36 -22.01
C LYS A 171 11.27 29.47 -20.85
N GLN A 172 11.31 28.51 -19.91
CA GLN A 172 10.31 28.42 -18.85
C GLN A 172 10.80 28.99 -17.51
N ASP A 173 9.87 29.50 -16.70
CA ASP A 173 10.15 29.96 -15.34
C ASP A 173 10.36 28.77 -14.38
N VAL A 174 9.64 27.67 -14.64
CA VAL A 174 9.69 26.42 -13.91
C VAL A 174 9.37 25.26 -14.84
N CYS A 175 10.03 24.13 -14.63
CA CYS A 175 9.83 22.92 -15.41
C CYS A 175 9.41 21.76 -14.50
N LEU A 176 8.31 21.13 -14.82
CA LEU A 176 7.81 19.91 -14.20
C LEU A 176 8.16 18.74 -15.11
N VAL A 177 8.85 17.75 -14.59
CA VAL A 177 9.27 16.55 -15.32
C VAL A 177 8.63 15.35 -14.68
N PHE A 178 7.88 14.60 -15.47
CA PHE A 178 7.16 13.43 -15.01
C PHE A 178 7.90 12.16 -15.42
N VAL A 179 8.12 11.30 -14.44
CA VAL A 179 8.77 10.00 -14.61
C VAL A 179 8.01 8.93 -13.88
N ASN A 180 8.06 7.72 -14.39
CA ASN A 180 7.36 6.61 -13.77
C ASN A 180 8.21 5.34 -13.69
N ALA A 181 7.73 4.40 -12.89
CA ALA A 181 8.14 3.00 -12.90
C ALA A 181 6.98 2.14 -12.43
N ASP A 182 6.51 1.26 -13.29
CA ASP A 182 5.40 0.35 -13.06
C ASP A 182 5.88 -1.10 -12.94
N SER A 183 5.07 -1.94 -12.33
CA SER A 183 5.28 -3.36 -12.14
C SER A 183 3.94 -4.05 -11.93
N GLY A 184 3.86 -5.33 -12.20
CA GLY A 184 2.63 -6.10 -12.06
C GLY A 184 2.87 -7.59 -11.97
N GLU A 185 1.95 -8.38 -12.49
CA GLU A 185 2.01 -9.83 -12.48
C GLU A 185 2.58 -10.38 -13.80
N ALA A 186 3.19 -11.56 -13.75
CA ALA A 186 4.00 -12.15 -14.82
C ALA A 186 3.35 -12.22 -16.22
N TYR A 187 2.02 -12.27 -16.30
CA TYR A 187 1.31 -12.30 -17.59
C TYR A 187 1.14 -10.92 -18.24
N PHE A 188 1.43 -9.85 -17.52
CA PHE A 188 1.51 -8.51 -18.08
C PHE A 188 2.95 -8.23 -18.54
N ALA A 189 3.12 -7.89 -19.80
CA ALA A 189 4.41 -7.52 -20.35
C ALA A 189 4.33 -6.17 -21.06
N TRP A 190 5.28 -5.29 -20.77
CA TRP A 190 5.42 -4.00 -21.44
C TRP A 190 6.90 -3.68 -21.66
N GLY A 191 7.28 -3.49 -22.91
CA GLY A 191 8.69 -3.28 -23.26
C GLY A 191 9.55 -4.44 -22.76
N ASP A 192 10.57 -4.12 -21.98
CA ASP A 192 11.47 -5.12 -21.39
C ASP A 192 11.00 -5.63 -20.02
N VAL A 193 9.84 -5.18 -19.55
CA VAL A 193 9.26 -5.58 -18.26
C VAL A 193 8.21 -6.66 -18.48
N ALA A 194 8.49 -7.86 -18.00
CA ALA A 194 7.57 -8.99 -18.04
C ALA A 194 7.00 -9.21 -16.63
N GLY A 195 5.91 -8.52 -16.30
CA GLY A 195 5.33 -8.52 -14.96
C GLY A 195 6.13 -7.68 -13.97
N ASP A 196 7.05 -8.30 -13.24
CA ASP A 196 7.89 -7.61 -12.26
C ASP A 196 8.96 -6.72 -12.90
N ARG A 197 9.36 -5.68 -12.18
CA ARG A 197 10.42 -4.77 -12.62
C ARG A 197 11.78 -5.48 -12.69
N ASN A 198 12.47 -5.32 -13.80
CA ASN A 198 13.80 -5.91 -14.03
C ASN A 198 14.94 -5.14 -13.35
N ASN A 199 14.70 -3.87 -13.00
CA ASN A 199 15.67 -2.96 -12.39
C ASN A 199 14.95 -1.89 -11.56
N LEU A 200 15.73 -1.01 -10.94
CA LEU A 200 15.21 0.14 -10.16
C LEU A 200 15.43 1.47 -10.91
N GLU A 201 15.44 1.47 -12.23
CA GLU A 201 15.53 2.69 -13.03
C GLU A 201 14.15 3.26 -13.37
N THR A 202 14.12 4.49 -13.85
CA THR A 202 12.90 5.07 -14.44
C THR A 202 12.60 4.37 -15.76
N GLN A 203 11.35 4.09 -16.02
CA GLN A 203 10.89 3.52 -17.29
C GLN A 203 10.76 4.60 -18.37
N ASN A 204 10.54 4.17 -19.62
CA ASN A 204 10.29 5.04 -20.79
C ASN A 204 11.35 6.14 -20.98
N GLY A 205 12.62 5.86 -20.64
CA GLY A 205 13.72 6.82 -20.81
C GLY A 205 13.68 8.01 -19.85
N GLY A 206 12.98 7.88 -18.73
CA GLY A 206 12.76 8.99 -17.78
C GLY A 206 14.02 9.64 -17.24
N ASP A 207 15.10 8.89 -17.00
CA ASP A 207 16.37 9.49 -16.55
C ASP A 207 16.97 10.46 -17.59
N SER A 208 16.93 10.08 -18.88
CA SER A 208 17.38 10.95 -19.98
C SER A 208 16.51 12.19 -20.11
N LEU A 209 15.20 12.04 -19.92
CA LEU A 209 14.24 13.15 -19.89
C LEU A 209 14.58 14.14 -18.78
N VAL A 210 14.77 13.66 -17.53
CA VAL A 210 15.14 14.53 -16.40
C VAL A 210 16.44 15.27 -16.68
N LEU A 211 17.44 14.58 -17.26
CA LEU A 211 18.72 15.19 -17.60
C LEU A 211 18.58 16.28 -18.66
N ALA A 212 17.79 16.05 -19.70
CA ALA A 212 17.54 17.03 -20.77
C ALA A 212 16.90 18.31 -20.21
N VAL A 213 15.87 18.17 -19.40
CA VAL A 213 15.19 19.31 -18.77
C VAL A 213 16.09 20.02 -17.74
N ALA A 214 16.73 19.28 -16.85
CA ALA A 214 17.54 19.87 -15.80
C ALA A 214 18.78 20.61 -16.32
N ASN A 215 19.32 20.20 -17.47
CA ASN A 215 20.43 20.91 -18.10
C ASN A 215 20.00 22.26 -18.71
N ALA A 216 18.72 22.43 -19.05
CA ALA A 216 18.19 23.62 -19.71
C ALA A 216 17.38 24.54 -18.78
N CYS A 217 16.72 23.99 -17.78
CA CYS A 217 15.80 24.73 -16.87
C CYS A 217 16.37 24.86 -15.46
N GLY A 218 16.55 26.08 -15.01
CA GLY A 218 17.15 26.38 -13.69
C GLY A 218 16.30 26.02 -12.46
N LYS A 219 15.00 25.75 -12.66
CA LYS A 219 14.04 25.33 -11.62
C LYS A 219 13.30 24.08 -12.11
N THR A 220 13.93 22.94 -11.98
CA THR A 220 13.34 21.66 -12.34
C THR A 220 12.72 20.99 -11.10
N ILE A 221 11.48 20.57 -11.23
CA ILE A 221 10.73 19.79 -10.25
C ILE A 221 10.47 18.44 -10.90
N VAL A 222 10.95 17.36 -10.29
CA VAL A 222 10.68 15.99 -10.75
C VAL A 222 9.47 15.48 -9.98
N VAL A 223 8.48 14.98 -10.70
CA VAL A 223 7.32 14.26 -10.17
C VAL A 223 7.45 12.81 -10.57
N ALA A 224 7.39 11.91 -9.59
CA ALA A 224 7.50 10.48 -9.83
C ALA A 224 6.22 9.76 -9.44
N HIS A 225 5.65 9.02 -10.39
CA HIS A 225 4.65 8.00 -10.16
C HIS A 225 5.34 6.64 -10.16
N SER A 226 5.27 5.91 -9.05
CA SER A 226 6.01 4.66 -8.95
C SER A 226 5.40 3.69 -7.96
N VAL A 227 5.45 2.41 -8.29
CA VAL A 227 5.04 1.29 -7.43
C VAL A 227 6.05 0.99 -6.32
N GLY A 228 7.28 1.51 -6.43
CA GLY A 228 8.35 1.23 -5.47
C GLY A 228 9.55 2.17 -5.64
N PRO A 229 10.70 1.86 -5.06
CA PRO A 229 11.88 2.71 -5.13
C PRO A 229 12.43 2.82 -6.56
N ILE A 230 13.01 3.98 -6.87
CA ILE A 230 13.78 4.24 -8.10
C ILE A 230 15.15 4.76 -7.68
N ILE A 231 16.22 4.35 -8.36
CA ILE A 231 17.57 4.89 -8.18
C ILE A 231 17.65 6.25 -8.86
N LEU A 232 17.98 7.29 -8.09
CA LEU A 232 17.91 8.68 -8.54
C LEU A 232 19.28 9.30 -8.81
N GLU A 233 20.36 8.52 -8.66
CA GLU A 233 21.74 9.03 -8.62
C GLU A 233 22.20 9.72 -9.89
N LYS A 234 21.63 9.40 -11.04
CA LYS A 234 21.96 10.06 -12.31
C LYS A 234 21.64 11.56 -12.31
N TRP A 235 20.69 12.01 -11.48
CA TRP A 235 20.20 13.40 -11.54
C TRP A 235 19.85 14.06 -10.19
N VAL A 236 19.69 13.33 -9.10
CA VAL A 236 19.21 13.87 -7.80
C VAL A 236 20.13 14.96 -7.23
N THR A 237 21.45 14.89 -7.53
CA THR A 237 22.46 15.86 -7.05
C THR A 237 22.60 17.09 -7.94
N LYS A 238 21.95 17.11 -9.12
CA LYS A 238 22.00 18.29 -9.99
C LYS A 238 21.36 19.48 -9.31
N ARG A 239 22.05 20.62 -9.34
CA ARG A 239 21.62 21.87 -8.73
C ARG A 239 20.28 22.40 -9.28
N GLN A 240 19.98 22.07 -10.51
CA GLN A 240 18.75 22.48 -11.19
C GLN A 240 17.54 21.65 -10.77
N VAL A 241 17.73 20.40 -10.35
CA VAL A 241 16.67 19.57 -9.75
C VAL A 241 16.43 20.04 -8.32
N ARG A 242 15.54 21.01 -8.18
CA ARG A 242 15.31 21.69 -6.90
C ARG A 242 14.28 21.05 -6.02
N SER A 243 13.33 20.35 -6.61
CA SER A 243 12.31 19.64 -5.87
C SER A 243 12.05 18.27 -6.47
N ILE A 244 11.72 17.31 -5.62
CA ILE A 244 11.33 15.95 -5.99
C ILE A 244 10.04 15.66 -5.22
N VAL A 245 8.99 15.38 -5.96
CA VAL A 245 7.66 15.05 -5.47
C VAL A 245 7.38 13.59 -5.82
N TRP A 246 7.12 12.78 -4.83
CA TRP A 246 6.86 11.36 -4.98
C TRP A 246 5.37 11.11 -4.81
N ALA A 247 4.67 10.94 -5.93
CA ALA A 247 3.22 10.92 -5.95
C ALA A 247 2.64 9.50 -5.88
N HIS A 248 3.49 8.47 -5.91
CA HIS A 248 3.08 7.06 -5.86
C HIS A 248 2.08 6.72 -6.98
N LEU A 249 0.95 6.11 -6.65
CA LEU A 249 -0.16 5.74 -7.53
C LEU A 249 -1.43 6.45 -7.04
N PRO A 250 -1.71 7.67 -7.53
CA PRO A 250 -2.70 8.56 -6.91
C PRO A 250 -4.15 8.29 -7.29
N GLY A 251 -4.42 7.36 -8.22
CA GLY A 251 -5.79 7.08 -8.68
C GLY A 251 -6.41 8.19 -9.54
N MET A 252 -7.74 8.20 -9.63
CA MET A 252 -8.52 9.05 -10.55
C MET A 252 -8.30 10.55 -10.39
N GLU A 253 -7.86 11.00 -9.22
CA GLU A 253 -7.64 12.43 -8.89
C GLU A 253 -6.15 12.83 -8.98
N SER A 254 -5.35 12.11 -9.76
CA SER A 254 -3.90 12.30 -9.87
C SER A 254 -3.49 13.76 -10.08
N GLY A 255 -4.03 14.41 -11.08
CA GLY A 255 -3.68 15.80 -11.40
C GLY A 255 -4.14 16.80 -10.35
N ASN A 256 -5.37 16.67 -9.86
CA ASN A 256 -5.93 17.59 -8.86
C ASN A 256 -5.18 17.50 -7.52
N SER A 257 -4.90 16.30 -7.05
CA SER A 257 -4.16 16.08 -5.80
C SER A 257 -2.72 16.63 -5.87
N LEU A 258 -2.07 16.45 -7.03
CA LEU A 258 -0.74 17.00 -7.27
C LEU A 258 -0.74 18.53 -7.29
N VAL A 259 -1.72 19.15 -7.96
CA VAL A 259 -1.87 20.62 -7.99
C VAL A 259 -2.09 21.17 -6.59
N ASP A 260 -2.88 20.52 -5.76
CA ASP A 260 -3.09 20.94 -4.36
C ASP A 260 -1.77 21.03 -3.58
N VAL A 261 -0.87 20.09 -3.81
CA VAL A 261 0.45 20.09 -3.17
C VAL A 261 1.38 21.11 -3.85
N LEU A 262 1.48 21.11 -5.18
CA LEU A 262 2.41 21.98 -5.89
C LEU A 262 2.17 23.48 -5.62
N TRP A 263 0.90 23.90 -5.45
CA TRP A 263 0.55 25.29 -5.14
C TRP A 263 0.25 25.55 -3.66
N GLY A 264 0.41 24.55 -2.81
CA GLY A 264 0.34 24.70 -1.35
C GLY A 264 -1.07 24.81 -0.77
N ALA A 265 -2.11 24.41 -1.50
CA ALA A 265 -3.43 24.21 -0.93
C ALA A 265 -3.41 23.08 0.12
N VAL A 266 -2.60 22.07 -0.14
CA VAL A 266 -2.27 21.00 0.80
C VAL A 266 -0.77 21.03 1.09
N ASN A 267 -0.40 21.07 2.36
CA ASN A 267 0.99 20.91 2.79
C ASN A 267 1.35 19.42 2.75
N PRO A 268 2.39 18.99 1.99
CA PRO A 268 2.75 17.60 1.88
C PRO A 268 3.03 16.97 3.25
N SER A 269 2.49 15.79 3.46
CA SER A 269 2.63 15.04 4.71
C SER A 269 2.95 13.56 4.52
N GLY A 270 2.91 13.08 3.27
CA GLY A 270 3.25 11.71 2.93
C GLY A 270 4.67 11.34 3.34
N LYS A 271 4.87 10.08 3.70
CA LYS A 271 6.16 9.51 4.08
C LYS A 271 6.44 8.30 3.20
N LEU A 272 7.70 8.10 2.80
CA LEU A 272 8.10 6.94 2.03
C LEU A 272 7.81 5.64 2.79
N PRO A 273 7.06 4.69 2.21
CA PRO A 273 6.80 3.40 2.83
C PRO A 273 7.91 2.38 2.57
N TYR A 274 9.02 2.81 1.99
CA TYR A 274 10.22 2.04 1.68
C TYR A 274 11.45 2.93 1.69
N THR A 275 12.62 2.32 1.64
CA THR A 275 13.91 2.99 1.54
C THR A 275 14.28 3.18 0.07
N ILE A 276 14.79 4.35 -0.31
CA ILE A 276 15.40 4.59 -1.63
C ILE A 276 16.92 4.52 -1.49
N GLY A 277 17.53 3.46 -2.03
CA GLY A 277 18.97 3.26 -2.08
C GLY A 277 19.64 4.14 -3.13
N LYS A 278 20.97 4.07 -3.19
CA LYS A 278 21.77 4.73 -4.22
C LYS A 278 22.13 3.79 -5.37
N SER A 279 22.07 2.50 -5.13
CA SER A 279 22.30 1.45 -6.11
C SER A 279 21.44 0.23 -5.80
N LEU A 280 21.28 -0.66 -6.77
CA LEU A 280 20.61 -1.95 -6.56
C LEU A 280 21.36 -2.79 -5.51
N ALA A 281 22.69 -2.72 -5.50
CA ALA A 281 23.52 -3.45 -4.54
C ALA A 281 23.26 -3.05 -3.07
N ASP A 282 22.75 -1.86 -2.81
CA ASP A 282 22.42 -1.40 -1.46
C ASP A 282 21.31 -2.22 -0.80
N TYR A 283 20.48 -2.93 -1.59
CA TYR A 283 19.38 -3.74 -1.10
C TYR A 283 19.79 -5.18 -0.74
N GLY A 284 21.06 -5.55 -0.98
CA GLY A 284 21.59 -6.88 -0.70
C GLY A 284 21.43 -7.87 -1.86
N ALA A 285 22.03 -9.04 -1.69
CA ALA A 285 22.07 -10.07 -2.74
C ALA A 285 20.67 -10.63 -3.09
N ALA A 286 19.77 -10.67 -2.10
CA ALA A 286 18.41 -11.17 -2.29
C ALA A 286 17.45 -10.17 -2.95
N ALA A 287 17.87 -8.94 -3.21
CA ALA A 287 17.10 -7.97 -3.99
C ALA A 287 17.17 -8.20 -5.51
N GLY A 288 17.95 -9.16 -5.96
CA GLY A 288 17.95 -9.63 -7.35
C GLY A 288 16.65 -10.37 -7.66
N ILE A 289 16.14 -10.18 -8.87
CA ILE A 289 15.01 -10.97 -9.37
C ILE A 289 15.48 -12.43 -9.47
N VAL A 290 14.79 -13.31 -8.74
CA VAL A 290 15.01 -14.75 -8.88
C VAL A 290 14.17 -15.21 -10.07
N TYR A 291 14.84 -15.39 -11.21
CA TYR A 291 14.22 -16.03 -12.36
C TYR A 291 14.07 -17.52 -12.04
N ALA A 292 12.86 -18.06 -12.27
CA ALA A 292 12.63 -19.49 -12.13
C ALA A 292 13.66 -20.26 -12.97
N ASP A 293 14.31 -21.24 -12.38
CA ASP A 293 15.36 -22.04 -12.99
C ASP A 293 14.83 -23.14 -13.93
N ASN A 294 13.58 -23.02 -14.41
CA ASN A 294 12.88 -23.99 -15.25
C ASN A 294 12.76 -25.39 -14.60
N THR A 295 12.75 -25.48 -13.29
CA THR A 295 12.44 -26.70 -12.57
C THR A 295 10.96 -26.84 -12.31
N ASP A 296 10.46 -28.07 -12.25
CA ASP A 296 9.04 -28.36 -11.92
C ASP A 296 8.68 -27.94 -10.48
N LEU A 297 9.69 -27.77 -9.63
CA LEU A 297 9.55 -27.39 -8.22
C LEU A 297 10.53 -26.25 -7.89
N PRO A 298 10.22 -25.00 -8.26
CA PRO A 298 11.11 -23.87 -7.98
C PRO A 298 11.28 -23.66 -6.47
N GLN A 299 12.53 -23.50 -6.05
CA GLN A 299 12.90 -23.26 -4.66
C GLN A 299 13.35 -21.80 -4.49
N SER A 300 12.79 -21.10 -3.50
CA SER A 300 13.25 -19.77 -3.10
C SER A 300 13.53 -19.75 -1.60
N ASP A 301 14.77 -19.49 -1.24
CA ASP A 301 15.21 -19.39 0.16
C ASP A 301 15.14 -17.93 0.62
N PHE A 302 14.38 -17.68 1.69
CA PHE A 302 14.24 -16.33 2.29
C PHE A 302 15.45 -16.02 3.20
N THR A 303 16.62 -15.86 2.60
CA THR A 303 17.89 -15.69 3.32
C THR A 303 18.01 -14.37 4.07
N ASP A 304 17.23 -13.36 3.72
CA ASP A 304 17.19 -12.07 4.43
C ASP A 304 16.57 -12.18 5.83
N GLY A 305 15.74 -13.19 6.07
CA GLY A 305 15.01 -13.33 7.32
C GLY A 305 14.17 -12.09 7.62
N ILE A 306 14.39 -11.47 8.78
CA ILE A 306 13.68 -10.25 9.20
C ILE A 306 14.36 -8.95 8.75
N PHE A 307 15.50 -9.04 8.06
CA PHE A 307 16.30 -7.89 7.64
C PHE A 307 15.91 -7.42 6.23
N VAL A 308 14.69 -6.94 6.09
CA VAL A 308 14.13 -6.41 4.84
C VAL A 308 14.03 -4.89 4.94
N ASP A 309 14.26 -4.18 3.81
CA ASP A 309 14.18 -2.73 3.66
C ASP A 309 15.05 -1.98 4.70
N TYR A 310 14.54 -0.94 5.39
CA TYR A 310 15.30 -0.13 6.34
C TYR A 310 16.03 -0.95 7.41
N ARG A 311 15.53 -2.14 7.74
CA ARG A 311 16.17 -3.05 8.70
C ARG A 311 17.48 -3.60 8.17
N HIS A 312 17.51 -3.93 6.86
CA HIS A 312 18.72 -4.31 6.14
C HIS A 312 19.69 -3.13 6.06
N PHE A 313 19.23 -1.96 5.58
CA PHE A 313 20.07 -0.76 5.47
C PHE A 313 20.68 -0.35 6.81
N ASP A 314 19.95 -0.49 7.90
CA ASP A 314 20.46 -0.17 9.24
C ASP A 314 21.45 -1.24 9.74
N GLN A 315 21.15 -2.52 9.53
CA GLN A 315 22.01 -3.65 9.92
C GLN A 315 23.36 -3.60 9.19
N GLN A 316 23.33 -3.33 7.90
CA GLN A 316 24.54 -3.22 7.06
C GLN A 316 25.20 -1.83 7.13
N LYS A 317 24.63 -0.89 7.88
CA LYS A 317 25.11 0.51 8.01
C LYS A 317 25.19 1.24 6.66
N ILE A 318 24.33 0.89 5.73
CA ILE A 318 24.24 1.52 4.41
C ILE A 318 23.49 2.86 4.53
N THR A 319 24.06 3.93 4.00
CA THR A 319 23.39 5.24 3.96
C THR A 319 22.54 5.34 2.70
N PRO A 320 21.19 5.32 2.80
CA PRO A 320 20.32 5.42 1.65
C PRO A 320 20.32 6.83 1.03
N ARG A 321 19.70 6.98 -0.11
CA ARG A 321 19.37 8.30 -0.67
C ARG A 321 18.25 8.96 0.12
N PHE A 322 17.19 8.21 0.39
CA PHE A 322 16.11 8.62 1.29
C PHE A 322 15.71 7.42 2.17
N GLU A 323 15.70 7.63 3.46
CA GLU A 323 15.36 6.59 4.42
C GLU A 323 13.86 6.28 4.46
N PHE A 324 13.50 5.09 4.94
CA PHE A 324 12.13 4.71 5.26
C PHE A 324 11.46 5.74 6.19
N GLY A 325 10.22 6.08 5.90
CA GLY A 325 9.46 7.05 6.66
C GLY A 325 9.84 8.52 6.37
N PHE A 326 10.72 8.78 5.39
CA PHE A 326 11.13 10.14 5.02
C PHE A 326 10.05 10.88 4.24
N GLY A 327 9.90 12.17 4.51
CA GLY A 327 9.06 13.12 3.78
C GLY A 327 9.17 14.50 4.42
N LEU A 328 9.36 15.51 3.56
CA LEU A 328 9.44 16.93 3.96
C LEU A 328 8.04 17.55 4.03
N SER A 329 7.97 18.71 4.66
CA SER A 329 6.78 19.56 4.76
C SER A 329 7.15 21.00 4.39
N TYR A 330 6.16 21.84 4.08
CA TYR A 330 6.34 23.29 3.93
C TYR A 330 6.47 24.00 5.28
N THR A 331 6.35 23.26 6.38
CA THR A 331 6.56 23.75 7.74
C THR A 331 7.57 22.87 8.49
N THR A 332 7.85 23.21 9.74
CA THR A 332 8.78 22.45 10.60
C THR A 332 8.10 21.98 11.86
N PHE A 333 8.56 20.85 12.42
CA PHE A 333 8.00 20.26 13.62
C PHE A 333 9.10 19.96 14.65
N SER A 334 8.79 20.14 15.93
CA SER A 334 9.60 19.71 17.06
C SER A 334 8.85 18.66 17.88
N TYR A 335 9.63 17.86 18.62
CA TYR A 335 9.13 16.78 19.49
C TYR A 335 9.65 16.99 20.90
N SER A 336 8.79 16.80 21.89
CA SER A 336 9.12 16.98 23.31
C SER A 336 8.27 16.04 24.20
N HIS A 337 8.53 16.05 25.50
CA HIS A 337 7.74 15.39 26.54
C HIS A 337 7.46 13.89 26.25
N LEU A 338 8.50 13.13 25.90
CA LEU A 338 8.37 11.69 25.74
C LEU A 338 8.07 11.03 27.11
N THR A 339 6.91 10.43 27.23
CA THR A 339 6.47 9.70 28.42
C THR A 339 6.19 8.24 28.12
N LYS A 340 6.27 7.39 29.14
CA LYS A 340 5.99 5.94 29.06
C LYS A 340 5.17 5.57 30.29
N THR A 341 3.95 5.17 30.08
CA THR A 341 3.02 4.80 31.16
C THR A 341 2.73 3.31 31.09
N LYS A 342 3.06 2.59 32.15
CA LYS A 342 2.71 1.17 32.31
C LYS A 342 1.20 1.04 32.41
N LYS A 343 0.60 0.15 31.59
CA LYS A 343 -0.84 -0.13 31.56
C LYS A 343 -1.17 -1.53 32.03
N GLY A 344 -0.26 -2.48 31.85
CA GLY A 344 -0.44 -3.88 32.23
C GLY A 344 0.78 -4.46 32.90
N ASN A 345 0.69 -5.72 33.34
CA ASN A 345 1.80 -6.42 33.93
C ASN A 345 2.73 -7.00 32.86
N ILE A 346 4.00 -6.57 32.88
CA ILE A 346 5.01 -7.04 31.94
C ILE A 346 5.62 -8.32 32.51
N THR A 347 5.27 -9.46 31.92
CA THR A 347 5.85 -10.78 32.21
C THR A 347 6.54 -11.30 30.97
N ALA A 348 7.57 -12.14 31.11
CA ALA A 348 8.31 -12.69 29.98
C ALA A 348 7.39 -13.45 29.00
N LEU A 349 6.48 -14.25 29.53
CA LEU A 349 5.51 -15.02 28.72
C LEU A 349 4.09 -14.45 28.88
N PRO A 350 3.24 -14.58 27.86
CA PRO A 350 1.82 -14.26 27.98
C PRO A 350 1.11 -15.23 28.93
N ALA A 351 -0.03 -14.83 29.47
CA ALA A 351 -0.94 -15.76 30.11
C ALA A 351 -1.33 -16.88 29.15
N VAL A 352 -1.55 -18.07 29.66
CA VAL A 352 -2.02 -19.20 28.86
C VAL A 352 -3.38 -18.85 28.25
N ARG A 353 -3.56 -19.17 26.98
CA ARG A 353 -4.85 -18.94 26.31
C ARG A 353 -5.98 -19.61 27.09
N PRO A 354 -7.06 -18.88 27.42
CA PRO A 354 -8.23 -19.48 28.04
C PRO A 354 -8.81 -20.60 27.16
N ARG A 355 -9.21 -21.68 27.76
CA ARG A 355 -9.95 -22.72 27.02
C ARG A 355 -11.27 -22.12 26.54
N PRO A 356 -11.73 -22.43 25.31
CA PRO A 356 -13.04 -22.02 24.85
C PRO A 356 -14.10 -22.52 25.84
N THR A 357 -14.92 -21.63 26.36
CA THR A 357 -16.04 -21.99 27.24
C THR A 357 -17.28 -22.39 26.43
N ALA A 358 -17.35 -21.91 25.19
CA ALA A 358 -18.41 -22.31 24.27
C ALA A 358 -18.20 -23.75 23.81
N LYS A 359 -19.23 -24.58 23.95
CA LYS A 359 -19.22 -25.87 23.26
C LYS A 359 -19.17 -25.61 21.77
N PRO A 360 -18.42 -26.45 20.99
CA PRO A 360 -18.53 -26.39 19.55
C PRO A 360 -20.00 -26.40 19.14
N PRO A 361 -20.41 -25.57 18.17
CA PRO A 361 -21.79 -25.63 17.70
C PRO A 361 -22.08 -27.04 17.20
N VAL A 362 -23.19 -27.62 17.66
CA VAL A 362 -23.68 -28.88 17.13
C VAL A 362 -24.35 -28.53 15.79
N TYR A 363 -23.68 -28.87 14.72
CA TYR A 363 -24.25 -28.69 13.40
C TYR A 363 -25.26 -29.84 13.11
N CYS A 364 -26.37 -29.46 12.47
CA CYS A 364 -27.26 -30.46 11.92
C CYS A 364 -26.52 -31.26 10.83
N MET A 365 -26.33 -32.54 11.08
CA MET A 365 -25.64 -33.45 10.16
C MET A 365 -26.52 -33.85 8.97
N THR A 366 -27.78 -33.44 8.94
CA THR A 366 -28.66 -33.67 7.80
C THR A 366 -28.25 -32.73 6.68
N ILE A 367 -27.59 -33.26 5.68
CA ILE A 367 -27.33 -32.55 4.44
C ILE A 367 -28.68 -32.33 3.76
N PRO A 368 -29.13 -31.07 3.59
CA PRO A 368 -30.38 -30.80 2.91
C PRO A 368 -30.30 -31.37 1.47
N ASP A 369 -31.40 -31.89 0.97
CA ASP A 369 -31.51 -32.27 -0.41
C ASP A 369 -31.01 -31.11 -1.29
N GLN A 370 -30.11 -31.45 -2.21
CA GLN A 370 -29.47 -30.52 -3.13
C GLN A 370 -30.46 -29.62 -3.87
N ILE A 371 -31.69 -30.10 -4.08
CA ILE A 371 -32.78 -29.38 -4.74
C ILE A 371 -33.53 -28.45 -3.76
N SER A 372 -33.59 -28.82 -2.48
CA SER A 372 -34.28 -28.04 -1.43
C SER A 372 -33.38 -27.05 -0.72
N ALA A 373 -32.05 -27.25 -0.81
CA ALA A 373 -31.10 -26.32 -0.25
C ALA A 373 -30.99 -25.16 -1.21
N LEU A 374 -32.05 -24.22 -1.20
CA LEU A 374 -31.39 -23.27 -1.38
C LEU A 374 -31.37 -22.13 -2.17
N PHE A 375 -32.14 -22.04 -3.10
CA PHE A 375 -32.36 -20.79 -3.79
C PHE A 375 -33.64 -20.18 -3.20
N PRO A 376 -33.60 -18.92 -2.73
CA PRO A 376 -34.82 -18.17 -2.49
C PRO A 376 -35.74 -18.28 -3.69
N GLU A 377 -37.06 -18.30 -3.49
CA GLU A 377 -38.04 -18.45 -4.58
C GLU A 377 -37.84 -17.50 -5.77
N SER A 378 -37.18 -16.37 -5.54
CA SER A 378 -36.83 -15.36 -6.55
C SER A 378 -35.59 -15.70 -7.41
N PHE A 379 -34.83 -16.73 -7.07
CA PHE A 379 -33.66 -17.13 -7.86
C PHE A 379 -34.03 -18.13 -8.94
N THR A 380 -33.57 -17.85 -10.17
CA THR A 380 -33.69 -18.80 -11.27
C THR A 380 -32.77 -19.99 -10.98
N LYS A 381 -33.35 -21.17 -10.77
CA LYS A 381 -32.58 -22.41 -10.57
C LYS A 381 -31.75 -22.69 -11.81
N ILE A 382 -30.44 -22.80 -11.65
CA ILE A 382 -29.57 -23.35 -12.68
C ILE A 382 -29.83 -24.83 -12.76
N LYS A 383 -30.15 -25.37 -13.95
CA LYS A 383 -30.48 -26.77 -14.15
C LYS A 383 -29.36 -27.72 -13.76
N ARG A 384 -28.11 -27.23 -13.78
CA ARG A 384 -26.93 -28.01 -13.48
C ARG A 384 -25.83 -27.12 -12.95
N PHE A 385 -25.38 -27.39 -11.75
CA PHE A 385 -24.15 -26.76 -11.22
C PHE A 385 -23.06 -27.82 -11.29
N ILE A 386 -22.09 -27.63 -12.16
CA ILE A 386 -20.97 -28.54 -12.33
C ILE A 386 -19.73 -27.86 -11.75
N TYR A 387 -19.23 -28.42 -10.66
CA TYR A 387 -17.85 -28.16 -10.31
C TYR A 387 -16.95 -28.81 -11.37
N PRO A 388 -15.99 -28.08 -11.99
CA PRO A 388 -15.24 -28.58 -13.15
C PRO A 388 -14.46 -29.90 -12.93
N TYR A 389 -14.36 -30.37 -11.69
CA TYR A 389 -13.59 -31.55 -11.28
C TYR A 389 -14.38 -32.58 -10.48
N LEU A 390 -15.70 -32.46 -10.40
CA LEU A 390 -16.58 -33.42 -9.73
C LEU A 390 -17.63 -33.89 -10.71
N GLU A 391 -17.56 -35.15 -11.09
CA GLU A 391 -18.67 -35.80 -11.78
C GLU A 391 -19.78 -36.12 -10.78
N GLU A 392 -21.02 -35.82 -11.14
CA GLU A 392 -22.24 -35.98 -10.32
C GLU A 392 -22.40 -37.37 -9.73
N THR A 393 -21.84 -38.38 -10.43
CA THR A 393 -21.92 -39.81 -10.07
C THR A 393 -20.94 -40.25 -8.98
N ASN A 394 -19.96 -39.39 -8.61
CA ASN A 394 -18.88 -39.81 -7.73
C ASN A 394 -19.02 -39.29 -6.28
N VAL A 395 -20.10 -38.58 -5.98
CA VAL A 395 -20.34 -38.04 -4.65
C VAL A 395 -21.47 -38.81 -3.99
N THR A 396 -21.12 -39.72 -3.10
CA THR A 396 -22.09 -40.43 -2.25
C THR A 396 -22.17 -39.73 -0.89
N VAL A 397 -23.39 -39.49 -0.42
CA VAL A 397 -23.63 -39.01 0.93
C VAL A 397 -23.29 -40.13 1.91
N GLY A 398 -22.43 -39.86 2.88
CA GLY A 398 -22.04 -40.84 3.90
C GLY A 398 -21.21 -40.23 5.00
N ASP A 399 -21.06 -40.97 6.09
CA ASP A 399 -20.12 -40.57 7.16
C ASP A 399 -18.70 -40.91 6.71
N TYR A 400 -17.89 -39.86 6.54
CA TYR A 400 -16.48 -40.02 6.22
C TYR A 400 -15.67 -39.86 7.52
N PRO A 401 -14.95 -40.88 7.96
CA PRO A 401 -14.10 -40.75 9.15
C PRO A 401 -12.99 -39.75 8.88
N TYR A 402 -12.63 -39.02 9.91
CA TYR A 402 -11.46 -38.12 9.83
C TYR A 402 -10.19 -38.91 9.51
N PRO A 403 -9.23 -38.36 8.77
CA PRO A 403 -7.96 -39.01 8.51
C PRO A 403 -7.27 -39.46 9.80
N GLU A 404 -6.52 -40.60 9.74
CA GLU A 404 -5.77 -41.08 10.88
C GLU A 404 -4.82 -40.00 11.44
N GLY A 405 -4.90 -39.76 12.75
CA GLY A 405 -4.15 -38.69 13.43
C GLY A 405 -4.83 -37.33 13.49
N TYR A 406 -5.98 -37.15 12.84
CA TYR A 406 -6.76 -35.91 12.98
C TYR A 406 -7.54 -35.94 14.31
N SER A 407 -7.43 -34.87 15.08
CA SER A 407 -8.15 -34.73 16.34
C SER A 407 -8.86 -33.38 16.41
N THR A 408 -10.19 -33.43 16.59
CA THR A 408 -11.02 -32.25 16.89
C THR A 408 -10.79 -31.73 18.33
N LEU A 409 -10.07 -32.50 19.16
CA LEU A 409 -9.80 -32.21 20.56
C LEU A 409 -8.39 -31.65 20.78
N ASN A 410 -7.73 -31.18 19.74
CA ASN A 410 -6.39 -30.58 19.89
C ASN A 410 -6.41 -29.48 20.95
N THR A 411 -5.57 -29.64 21.95
CA THR A 411 -5.38 -28.60 22.96
C THR A 411 -4.81 -27.37 22.25
N PRO A 412 -5.45 -26.19 22.35
CA PRO A 412 -4.93 -24.99 21.73
C PRO A 412 -3.49 -24.74 22.16
N SER A 413 -2.62 -24.41 21.23
CA SER A 413 -1.23 -24.01 21.54
C SER A 413 -1.24 -22.88 22.59
N GLN A 414 -0.33 -22.92 23.54
CA GLN A 414 -0.16 -21.86 24.54
C GLN A 414 0.14 -20.51 23.88
N ALA A 415 0.80 -20.53 22.74
CA ALA A 415 1.09 -19.36 21.94
C ALA A 415 -0.10 -18.81 21.15
N GLY A 416 -1.22 -19.51 21.14
CA GLY A 416 -2.43 -19.05 20.49
C GLY A 416 -2.68 -19.62 19.10
N GLY A 417 -2.36 -20.87 18.86
CA GLY A 417 -2.87 -21.58 17.68
C GLY A 417 -4.40 -21.61 17.68
N GLY A 418 -5.00 -21.53 16.52
CA GLY A 418 -6.43 -21.53 16.30
C GLY A 418 -7.05 -20.13 16.16
N GLU A 419 -8.35 -20.10 15.96
CA GLU A 419 -9.10 -18.87 15.64
C GLU A 419 -8.91 -17.78 16.70
N GLY A 420 -8.52 -16.57 16.26
CA GLY A 420 -8.34 -15.40 17.13
C GLY A 420 -7.04 -15.35 17.93
N GLY A 421 -6.20 -16.38 17.91
CA GLY A 421 -4.91 -16.42 18.64
C GLY A 421 -5.07 -16.32 20.16
N ASN A 422 -3.98 -16.03 20.88
CA ASN A 422 -3.99 -15.79 22.32
C ASN A 422 -4.40 -14.34 22.63
N PRO A 423 -5.53 -14.05 23.27
CA PRO A 423 -5.99 -12.70 23.56
C PRO A 423 -5.00 -11.89 24.41
N ALA A 424 -4.19 -12.54 25.24
CA ALA A 424 -3.15 -11.87 26.05
C ALA A 424 -2.09 -11.15 25.19
N LEU A 425 -1.93 -11.52 23.92
CA LEU A 425 -1.00 -10.83 23.01
C LEU A 425 -1.46 -9.43 22.62
N TRP A 426 -2.74 -9.17 22.73
CA TRP A 426 -3.35 -7.90 22.34
C TRP A 426 -3.59 -6.95 23.54
N GLU A 427 -3.22 -7.38 24.74
CA GLU A 427 -3.26 -6.53 25.93
C GLU A 427 -2.27 -5.37 25.77
N VAL A 428 -2.74 -4.15 25.98
CA VAL A 428 -1.89 -2.96 26.02
C VAL A 428 -1.09 -2.95 27.31
N LEU A 429 0.23 -3.09 27.20
CA LEU A 429 1.13 -3.11 28.36
C LEU A 429 1.78 -1.78 28.66
N VAL A 430 2.05 -0.98 27.62
CA VAL A 430 2.69 0.33 27.78
C VAL A 430 2.06 1.34 26.80
N ARG A 431 1.76 2.52 27.31
CA ARG A 431 1.45 3.68 26.46
C ARG A 431 2.68 4.58 26.39
N VAL A 432 3.11 4.88 25.17
CA VAL A 432 4.14 5.88 24.88
C VAL A 432 3.44 7.13 24.35
N SER A 433 3.77 8.30 24.90
CA SER A 433 3.26 9.59 24.41
C SER A 433 4.40 10.54 24.12
N ALA A 434 4.24 11.42 23.14
CA ALA A 434 5.13 12.52 22.85
C ALA A 434 4.33 13.74 22.37
N THR A 435 4.84 14.94 22.62
CA THR A 435 4.23 16.17 22.12
C THR A 435 4.87 16.58 20.81
N VAL A 436 4.07 16.78 19.76
CA VAL A 436 4.49 17.35 18.48
C VAL A 436 4.01 18.78 18.39
N THR A 437 4.91 19.69 18.02
CA THR A 437 4.62 21.13 17.86
C THR A 437 4.98 21.59 16.46
N ASN A 438 4.08 22.31 15.79
CA ASN A 438 4.40 23.00 14.55
C ASN A 438 5.19 24.27 14.86
N THR A 439 6.47 24.28 14.53
CA THR A 439 7.40 25.39 14.79
C THR A 439 7.58 26.34 13.61
N GLY A 440 6.93 26.07 12.48
CA GLY A 440 7.00 26.90 11.29
C GLY A 440 5.78 27.82 11.16
N HIS A 441 5.60 28.37 9.95
CA HIS A 441 4.61 29.42 9.67
C HIS A 441 3.42 28.94 8.83
N VAL A 442 3.40 27.68 8.43
CA VAL A 442 2.35 27.07 7.60
C VAL A 442 1.69 25.94 8.37
N ALA A 443 0.37 25.88 8.32
CA ALA A 443 -0.36 24.72 8.87
C ALA A 443 0.00 23.45 8.11
N GLY A 444 0.10 22.32 8.82
CA GLY A 444 0.45 21.06 8.19
C GLY A 444 0.32 19.87 9.11
N ALA A 445 0.38 18.70 8.53
CA ALA A 445 0.38 17.45 9.27
C ALA A 445 1.80 16.87 9.42
N GLU A 446 2.09 16.31 10.57
CA GLU A 446 3.27 15.49 10.84
C GLU A 446 2.84 14.06 11.11
N ILE A 447 3.66 13.10 10.69
CA ILE A 447 3.49 11.69 11.01
C ILE A 447 4.60 11.29 11.97
N ALA A 448 4.27 11.26 13.25
CA ALA A 448 5.15 10.76 14.29
C ALA A 448 5.25 9.24 14.20
N GLN A 449 6.49 8.71 14.20
CA GLN A 449 6.78 7.28 14.03
C GLN A 449 7.48 6.76 15.27
N LEU A 450 6.99 5.64 15.81
CA LEU A 450 7.55 4.97 16.97
C LEU A 450 8.29 3.70 16.54
N TYR A 451 9.56 3.62 16.93
CA TYR A 451 10.43 2.47 16.70
C TYR A 451 10.90 1.87 18.02
N LEU A 452 10.85 0.55 18.13
CA LEU A 452 11.40 -0.20 19.26
C LEU A 452 12.79 -0.71 18.92
N VAL A 453 13.67 -0.69 19.92
CA VAL A 453 15.03 -1.21 19.89
C VAL A 453 15.12 -2.36 20.87
N PHE A 454 15.13 -3.58 20.37
CA PHE A 454 15.25 -4.77 21.17
C PHE A 454 16.68 -4.99 21.67
N PRO A 455 16.88 -5.60 22.87
CA PRO A 455 18.20 -5.80 23.42
C PRO A 455 19.00 -6.84 22.60
N GLN A 456 20.27 -6.56 22.38
CA GLN A 456 21.17 -7.48 21.64
C GLN A 456 21.48 -8.78 22.41
N SER A 457 21.14 -8.86 23.70
CA SER A 457 21.24 -10.06 24.53
C SER A 457 20.13 -11.08 24.27
N ALA A 458 19.14 -10.76 23.46
CA ALA A 458 18.11 -11.73 23.11
C ALA A 458 18.68 -12.87 22.23
N PRO A 459 18.09 -14.07 22.29
CA PRO A 459 18.64 -15.27 21.63
C PRO A 459 18.50 -15.28 20.10
N ILE A 460 17.81 -14.29 19.54
CA ILE A 460 17.66 -14.11 18.09
C ILE A 460 18.25 -12.77 17.66
N PRO A 461 18.77 -12.66 16.43
CA PRO A 461 19.22 -11.38 15.92
C PRO A 461 18.01 -10.44 15.72
N PHE A 462 18.12 -9.22 16.25
CA PHE A 462 17.14 -8.17 16.02
C PHE A 462 17.66 -7.09 15.07
N PRO A 463 16.77 -6.50 14.24
CA PRO A 463 17.09 -5.28 13.55
C PRO A 463 17.46 -4.16 14.56
N PRO A 464 18.30 -3.22 14.17
CA PRO A 464 18.67 -2.08 15.03
C PRO A 464 17.48 -1.32 15.57
N LYS A 465 16.37 -1.32 14.85
CA LYS A 465 15.06 -0.82 15.29
C LYS A 465 13.92 -1.40 14.44
N THR A 466 12.72 -1.40 15.00
CA THR A 466 11.52 -1.90 14.33
C THR A 466 10.34 -0.94 14.54
N LEU A 467 9.69 -0.49 13.47
CA LEU A 467 8.49 0.34 13.55
C LEU A 467 7.37 -0.44 14.25
N ARG A 468 6.72 0.20 15.23
CA ARG A 468 5.59 -0.36 15.99
C ARG A 468 4.38 0.54 16.05
N GLY A 469 4.48 1.75 15.52
CA GLY A 469 3.33 2.64 15.43
C GLY A 469 3.65 3.94 14.71
N PHE A 470 2.62 4.57 14.22
CA PHE A 470 2.68 5.94 13.68
C PHE A 470 1.36 6.64 13.95
N GLU A 471 1.42 7.96 14.12
CA GLU A 471 0.24 8.80 14.30
C GLU A 471 0.38 10.08 13.49
N LYS A 472 -0.66 10.42 12.72
CA LYS A 472 -0.73 11.65 11.93
C LYS A 472 -1.51 12.72 12.68
N VAL A 473 -0.89 13.87 12.88
CA VAL A 473 -1.51 15.02 13.56
C VAL A 473 -1.42 16.26 12.69
N PHE A 474 -2.55 16.95 12.52
CA PHE A 474 -2.61 18.23 11.85
C PHE A 474 -2.48 19.36 12.86
N LEU A 475 -1.60 20.35 12.60
CA LEU A 475 -1.25 21.42 13.53
C LEU A 475 -1.19 22.78 12.83
N GLN A 476 -1.83 23.78 13.42
CA GLN A 476 -1.65 25.17 13.06
C GLN A 476 -0.24 25.67 13.49
N PRO A 477 0.29 26.74 12.91
CA PRO A 477 1.52 27.36 13.38
C PRO A 477 1.48 27.63 14.89
N GLY A 478 2.51 27.17 15.60
CA GLY A 478 2.61 27.25 17.07
C GLY A 478 1.78 26.26 17.86
N GLN A 479 0.89 25.51 17.22
CA GLN A 479 0.05 24.51 17.89
C GLN A 479 0.86 23.27 18.28
N SER A 480 0.53 22.71 19.44
CA SER A 480 1.06 21.45 19.95
C SER A 480 -0.06 20.43 20.15
N LYS A 481 0.25 19.15 19.93
CA LYS A 481 -0.66 18.04 20.23
C LYS A 481 0.14 16.84 20.73
N GLU A 482 -0.44 16.13 21.68
CA GLU A 482 0.10 14.84 22.10
C GLU A 482 -0.25 13.76 21.07
N VAL A 483 0.74 12.94 20.72
CA VAL A 483 0.60 11.69 19.97
C VAL A 483 0.81 10.52 20.93
N THR A 484 0.03 9.45 20.76
CA THR A 484 0.04 8.31 21.67
C THR A 484 0.16 7.00 20.91
N PHE A 485 0.94 6.07 21.45
CA PHE A 485 1.16 4.75 20.90
C PHE A 485 0.88 3.72 22.00
N ASP A 486 -0.14 2.93 21.82
CA ASP A 486 -0.47 1.82 22.71
C ASP A 486 0.28 0.58 22.25
N LEU A 487 1.28 0.20 23.03
CA LEU A 487 2.09 -0.98 22.76
C LEU A 487 1.47 -2.20 23.42
N THR A 488 1.06 -3.14 22.59
CA THR A 488 0.54 -4.42 23.02
C THR A 488 1.66 -5.35 23.49
N ARG A 489 1.30 -6.42 24.15
CA ARG A 489 2.26 -7.49 24.49
C ARG A 489 3.00 -7.98 23.23
N ARG A 490 2.26 -8.19 22.13
CA ARG A 490 2.84 -8.64 20.87
C ARG A 490 3.89 -7.68 20.33
N ASP A 491 3.65 -6.36 20.42
CA ASP A 491 4.60 -5.33 19.98
C ASP A 491 5.92 -5.39 20.73
N LEU A 492 5.87 -5.75 22.02
CA LEU A 492 7.02 -5.87 22.91
C LEU A 492 7.68 -7.25 22.86
N SER A 493 7.12 -8.20 22.11
CA SER A 493 7.57 -9.59 22.10
C SER A 493 8.28 -9.96 20.79
N TYR A 494 9.04 -11.02 20.86
CA TYR A 494 9.53 -11.79 19.71
C TYR A 494 9.02 -13.23 19.80
N TRP A 495 9.00 -13.94 18.67
CA TRP A 495 8.68 -15.35 18.65
C TRP A 495 9.92 -16.18 19.01
N ASP A 496 9.83 -16.96 20.05
CA ASP A 496 10.89 -17.88 20.48
C ASP A 496 10.59 -19.28 19.93
N VAL A 497 11.39 -19.70 18.96
CA VAL A 497 11.20 -20.99 18.26
C VAL A 497 11.45 -22.21 19.17
N VAL A 498 12.23 -22.07 20.24
CA VAL A 498 12.49 -23.14 21.20
C VAL A 498 11.33 -23.28 22.17
N ARG A 499 10.83 -22.13 22.67
CA ARG A 499 9.67 -22.10 23.59
C ARG A 499 8.34 -22.22 22.88
N GLN A 500 8.32 -22.10 21.57
CA GLN A 500 7.09 -22.04 20.77
C GLN A 500 6.10 -21.03 21.35
N ASN A 501 6.59 -19.83 21.71
CA ASN A 501 5.78 -18.80 22.34
C ASN A 501 6.35 -17.38 22.07
N TRP A 502 5.52 -16.38 22.33
CA TRP A 502 5.90 -14.97 22.29
C TRP A 502 6.55 -14.55 23.60
N VAL A 503 7.76 -14.01 23.52
CA VAL A 503 8.58 -13.66 24.69
C VAL A 503 8.92 -12.18 24.68
N ILE A 504 8.68 -11.51 25.81
CA ILE A 504 9.19 -10.15 26.03
C ILE A 504 10.63 -10.27 26.55
N PRO A 505 11.63 -9.69 25.87
CA PRO A 505 13.02 -9.82 26.28
C PRO A 505 13.33 -8.95 27.51
N THR A 506 14.35 -9.37 28.27
CA THR A 506 14.92 -8.60 29.37
C THR A 506 16.32 -8.08 28.98
N PRO A 507 16.83 -6.99 29.59
CA PRO A 507 16.26 -6.22 30.70
C PRO A 507 15.28 -5.14 30.28
N GLY A 508 15.03 -4.95 28.98
CA GLY A 508 14.07 -3.98 28.49
C GLY A 508 14.26 -3.60 27.03
N ILE A 509 13.48 -2.63 26.58
CA ILE A 509 13.34 -2.26 25.17
C ILE A 509 13.50 -0.75 25.02
N GLY A 510 14.40 -0.32 24.12
CA GLY A 510 14.55 1.07 23.73
C GLY A 510 13.33 1.58 22.96
N VAL A 511 13.00 2.85 23.15
CA VAL A 511 11.89 3.56 22.49
C VAL A 511 12.45 4.77 21.76
N ASN A 512 12.21 4.85 20.46
CA ASN A 512 12.59 5.96 19.61
C ASN A 512 11.35 6.54 18.95
N VAL A 513 11.10 7.84 19.12
CA VAL A 513 10.02 8.56 18.42
C VAL A 513 10.66 9.59 17.50
N GLY A 514 10.21 9.67 16.26
CA GLY A 514 10.79 10.58 15.29
C GLY A 514 9.96 10.77 14.03
N ALA A 515 10.53 11.50 13.09
CA ALA A 515 9.91 11.87 11.81
C ALA A 515 10.23 10.89 10.66
N SER A 516 11.19 10.00 10.86
CA SER A 516 11.57 8.91 9.95
C SER A 516 12.40 7.87 10.70
N SER A 517 12.75 6.77 10.04
CA SER A 517 13.62 5.73 10.61
C SER A 517 14.99 6.25 11.06
N ARG A 518 15.46 7.37 10.52
CA ARG A 518 16.77 7.98 10.86
C ARG A 518 16.69 9.37 11.48
N LYS A 519 15.52 10.02 11.46
CA LYS A 519 15.31 11.30 12.12
C LYS A 519 14.60 11.12 13.46
N ILE A 520 15.29 10.44 14.38
CA ILE A 520 14.81 10.25 15.74
C ILE A 520 14.89 11.58 16.50
N LYS A 521 13.82 11.94 17.21
CA LYS A 521 13.64 13.21 17.91
C LYS A 521 13.56 13.06 19.41
N ALA A 522 13.06 11.94 19.89
CA ALA A 522 12.98 11.63 21.31
C ALA A 522 13.30 10.15 21.55
N GLN A 523 13.99 9.87 22.65
CA GLN A 523 14.41 8.52 23.00
C GLN A 523 14.08 8.19 24.45
N GLY A 524 13.76 6.94 24.71
CA GLY A 524 13.41 6.43 26.03
C GLY A 524 13.70 4.95 26.16
N TYR A 525 13.32 4.39 27.30
CA TYR A 525 13.53 2.98 27.62
C TYR A 525 12.36 2.43 28.42
N ILE A 526 11.89 1.25 28.10
CA ILE A 526 10.88 0.48 28.82
C ILE A 526 11.61 -0.63 29.56
N SER A 527 11.61 -0.58 30.91
CA SER A 527 12.09 -1.70 31.71
C SER A 527 11.10 -2.86 31.63
N THR A 528 11.61 -4.07 31.45
CA THR A 528 10.84 -5.32 31.43
C THR A 528 11.18 -6.21 32.62
N ILE A 529 11.87 -5.62 33.61
CA ILE A 529 12.19 -6.22 34.91
C ILE A 529 11.26 -5.61 35.96
#